data_9ed3bac8e7d5d44e1810419f100cfdb7
#
_entry.id   9ed3bac8e7d5d44e1810419f100cfdb7
#
_cell.length_a   1.000
_cell.length_b   1.000
_cell.length_c   1.000
_cell.angle_alpha   90.00
_cell.angle_beta   90.00
_cell.angle_gamma   90.00
#
_symmetry.space_group_name_H-M   'P 1'
#
loop_
_entity.id
_entity.type
_entity.pdbx_description
1 polymer ?
#
loop_
_entity_poly.entity_id
_entity_poly.type
_entity_poly.pdbx_seq_one_letter_code
_entity_poly.pdbx_strand_id
1 'polypeptide(L)'
;FNYTRKQSLSNAERFVTPELKEMESKLLSAQDKMVKLEYVLFTQIRDYIKKDVHTLQDVAKVIARIDVYQSLAMISSENSYVRPIFNQSKTFNVVDGRHGVIERVMAEGSYVSNDVMIDNNYPVLLITGPNMGGKSTYMRQIALIALMGQIGCFVPCSEANIPIFDQIFTRIGASDDLISGQSTFMVEMLEANNALRYATENSLIIFDEIGRGTATFDGMAIAQAMIEYIATSIKCITLFSTHYHELTFLEEKDLGIKNVHASAS
;
A
#
# COMPACT_ATOMS: atom_id res chain seq x y z
N PHE A 1 -82.25 -11.38 -0.85
CA PHE A 1 -80.83 -11.02 -0.68
C PHE A 1 -80.06 -12.23 -0.09
N ASN A 2 -79.06 -12.74 -0.77
CA ASN A 2 -78.25 -13.86 -0.34
C ASN A 2 -77.09 -13.38 0.63
N TYR A 3 -77.52 -13.01 1.85
CA TYR A 3 -76.55 -12.64 2.88
C TYR A 3 -76.19 -13.86 3.74
N THR A 4 -74.91 -14.13 3.91
CA THR A 4 -74.43 -15.14 4.83
C THR A 4 -73.93 -14.45 6.11
N ARG A 5 -74.43 -14.90 7.30
CA ARG A 5 -74.05 -14.34 8.58
C ARG A 5 -72.61 -14.73 8.90
N LYS A 6 -71.74 -13.74 9.20
CA LYS A 6 -70.35 -13.93 9.50
C LYS A 6 -70.02 -13.85 11.00
N GLN A 7 -70.69 -12.95 11.75
CA GLN A 7 -70.43 -12.72 13.16
C GLN A 7 -71.58 -11.98 13.83
N SER A 8 -71.93 -12.40 15.08
CA SER A 8 -72.83 -11.65 15.97
C SER A 8 -72.00 -10.81 16.94
N LEU A 9 -72.29 -9.55 17.02
CA LEU A 9 -71.79 -8.58 17.99
C LEU A 9 -72.92 -8.26 18.98
N SER A 10 -72.62 -7.70 20.14
CA SER A 10 -73.62 -7.40 21.19
C SER A 10 -74.74 -6.48 20.72
N ASN A 11 -74.49 -5.59 19.73
CA ASN A 11 -75.47 -4.61 19.22
C ASN A 11 -75.60 -4.64 17.70
N ALA A 12 -74.98 -5.59 16.96
CA ALA A 12 -75.05 -5.66 15.49
C ALA A 12 -74.75 -7.09 15.01
N GLU A 13 -75.22 -7.39 13.82
CA GLU A 13 -74.87 -8.62 13.12
C GLU A 13 -74.14 -8.27 11.83
N ARG A 14 -73.04 -8.96 11.54
CA ARG A 14 -72.26 -8.82 10.29
C ARG A 14 -72.68 -9.89 9.30
N PHE A 15 -73.12 -9.40 8.14
CA PHE A 15 -73.46 -10.25 7.00
C PHE A 15 -72.49 -9.97 5.85
N VAL A 16 -72.25 -10.98 5.03
CA VAL A 16 -71.37 -10.92 3.88
C VAL A 16 -72.11 -11.52 2.68
N THR A 17 -71.98 -10.90 1.50
CA THR A 17 -72.45 -11.49 0.25
C THR A 17 -71.42 -12.48 -0.29
N PRO A 18 -71.82 -13.46 -1.12
CA PRO A 18 -70.85 -14.37 -1.78
C PRO A 18 -69.75 -13.62 -2.55
N GLU A 19 -70.10 -12.54 -3.26
CA GLU A 19 -69.20 -11.71 -4.04
C GLU A 19 -68.18 -11.01 -3.13
N LEU A 20 -68.63 -10.45 -1.99
CA LEU A 20 -67.74 -9.80 -1.02
C LEU A 20 -66.79 -10.78 -0.37
N LYS A 21 -67.22 -11.99 -0.10
CA LYS A 21 -66.38 -13.07 0.43
C LYS A 21 -65.29 -13.49 -0.57
N GLU A 22 -65.64 -13.56 -1.83
CA GLU A 22 -64.70 -13.86 -2.90
C GLU A 22 -63.65 -12.74 -3.05
N MET A 23 -64.09 -11.47 -3.02
CA MET A 23 -63.18 -10.31 -3.05
C MET A 23 -62.24 -10.30 -1.83
N GLU A 24 -62.77 -10.52 -0.62
CA GLU A 24 -61.96 -10.61 0.61
C GLU A 24 -60.92 -11.73 0.50
N SER A 25 -61.30 -12.91 -0.01
CA SER A 25 -60.36 -14.02 -0.22
C SER A 25 -59.29 -13.68 -1.26
N LYS A 26 -59.66 -13.01 -2.36
CA LYS A 26 -58.71 -12.54 -3.38
C LYS A 26 -57.74 -11.51 -2.80
N LEU A 27 -58.24 -10.56 -2.00
CA LEU A 27 -57.41 -9.52 -1.39
C LEU A 27 -56.43 -10.11 -0.37
N LEU A 28 -56.90 -10.96 0.53
CA LEU A 28 -56.06 -11.59 1.56
C LEU A 28 -54.99 -12.53 0.96
N SER A 29 -55.32 -13.18 -0.17
CA SER A 29 -54.37 -14.05 -0.86
C SER A 29 -53.46 -13.34 -1.87
N ALA A 30 -53.74 -12.05 -2.19
CA ALA A 30 -53.01 -11.33 -3.22
C ALA A 30 -51.54 -11.14 -2.88
N GLN A 31 -51.24 -10.79 -1.62
CA GLN A 31 -49.89 -10.59 -1.14
C GLN A 31 -49.05 -11.87 -1.21
N ASP A 32 -49.61 -13.00 -0.74
CA ASP A 32 -48.93 -14.29 -0.80
C ASP A 32 -48.70 -14.75 -2.26
N LYS A 33 -49.65 -14.51 -3.14
CA LYS A 33 -49.50 -14.83 -4.56
C LYS A 33 -48.43 -13.96 -5.22
N MET A 34 -48.38 -12.66 -4.88
CA MET A 34 -47.40 -11.72 -5.38
C MET A 34 -45.97 -12.17 -4.97
N VAL A 35 -45.75 -12.44 -3.69
CA VAL A 35 -44.45 -12.92 -3.17
C VAL A 35 -44.02 -14.24 -3.83
N LYS A 36 -44.96 -15.18 -4.02
CA LYS A 36 -44.68 -16.44 -4.72
C LYS A 36 -44.30 -16.22 -6.17
N LEU A 37 -45.00 -15.31 -6.87
CA LEU A 37 -44.72 -14.99 -8.27
C LEU A 37 -43.35 -14.30 -8.39
N GLU A 38 -43.07 -13.33 -7.53
CA GLU A 38 -41.77 -12.67 -7.47
C GLU A 38 -40.63 -13.68 -7.28
N TYR A 39 -40.79 -14.64 -6.36
CA TYR A 39 -39.78 -15.69 -6.13
C TYR A 39 -39.60 -16.56 -7.38
N VAL A 40 -40.66 -16.95 -8.03
CA VAL A 40 -40.60 -17.75 -9.28
C VAL A 40 -39.85 -16.97 -10.38
N LEU A 41 -40.21 -15.71 -10.60
CA LEU A 41 -39.59 -14.86 -11.62
C LEU A 41 -38.11 -14.61 -11.30
N PHE A 42 -37.80 -14.31 -10.03
CA PHE A 42 -36.41 -14.16 -9.59
C PHE A 42 -35.58 -15.42 -9.85
N THR A 43 -36.13 -16.59 -9.50
CA THR A 43 -35.47 -17.87 -9.70
C THR A 43 -35.22 -18.15 -11.18
N GLN A 44 -36.20 -17.86 -12.05
CA GLN A 44 -36.06 -18.02 -13.51
C GLN A 44 -34.95 -17.12 -14.07
N ILE A 45 -34.91 -15.85 -13.67
CA ILE A 45 -33.86 -14.89 -14.09
C ILE A 45 -32.50 -15.36 -13.58
N ARG A 46 -32.40 -15.74 -12.31
CA ARG A 46 -31.16 -16.26 -11.71
C ARG A 46 -30.63 -17.48 -12.49
N ASP A 47 -31.50 -18.45 -12.78
CA ASP A 47 -31.11 -19.68 -13.45
C ASP A 47 -30.79 -19.44 -14.94
N TYR A 48 -31.37 -18.41 -15.56
CA TYR A 48 -30.99 -17.94 -16.87
C TYR A 48 -29.57 -17.35 -16.87
N ILE A 49 -29.28 -16.43 -15.97
CA ILE A 49 -27.94 -15.77 -15.85
C ILE A 49 -26.87 -16.80 -15.46
N LYS A 50 -27.22 -17.79 -14.62
CA LYS A 50 -26.28 -18.82 -14.16
C LYS A 50 -25.65 -19.62 -15.31
N LYS A 51 -26.31 -19.72 -16.45
CA LYS A 51 -25.78 -20.45 -17.62
C LYS A 51 -24.51 -19.78 -18.18
N ASP A 52 -24.45 -18.46 -18.10
CA ASP A 52 -23.37 -17.66 -18.68
C ASP A 52 -22.44 -17.04 -17.60
N VAL A 53 -22.54 -17.50 -16.33
CA VAL A 53 -21.81 -16.90 -15.22
C VAL A 53 -20.29 -16.88 -15.43
N HIS A 54 -19.72 -17.92 -16.01
CA HIS A 54 -18.27 -17.98 -16.30
C HIS A 54 -17.87 -16.93 -17.32
N THR A 55 -18.64 -16.80 -18.41
CA THR A 55 -18.39 -15.76 -19.43
C THR A 55 -18.49 -14.36 -18.83
N LEU A 56 -19.51 -14.11 -18.00
CA LEU A 56 -19.66 -12.82 -17.30
C LEU A 56 -18.48 -12.53 -16.37
N GLN A 57 -18.01 -13.53 -15.61
CA GLN A 57 -16.85 -13.39 -14.75
C GLN A 57 -15.57 -13.11 -15.55
N ASP A 58 -15.37 -13.76 -16.68
CA ASP A 58 -14.18 -13.54 -17.52
C ASP A 58 -14.21 -12.15 -18.18
N VAL A 59 -15.37 -11.71 -18.67
CA VAL A 59 -15.55 -10.33 -19.16
C VAL A 59 -15.26 -9.31 -18.05
N ALA A 60 -15.77 -9.53 -16.85
CA ALA A 60 -15.50 -8.65 -15.71
C ALA A 60 -13.99 -8.56 -15.37
N LYS A 61 -13.27 -9.68 -15.42
CA LYS A 61 -11.80 -9.70 -15.21
C LYS A 61 -11.06 -8.91 -16.30
N VAL A 62 -11.49 -9.02 -17.55
CA VAL A 62 -10.89 -8.28 -18.67
C VAL A 62 -11.12 -6.79 -18.52
N ILE A 63 -12.36 -6.39 -18.21
CA ILE A 63 -12.71 -4.98 -17.97
C ILE A 63 -11.89 -4.42 -16.81
N ALA A 64 -11.78 -5.13 -15.68
CA ALA A 64 -10.99 -4.71 -14.52
C ALA A 64 -9.51 -4.49 -14.89
N ARG A 65 -8.91 -5.36 -15.73
CA ARG A 65 -7.55 -5.18 -16.21
C ARG A 65 -7.38 -3.94 -17.09
N ILE A 66 -8.33 -3.71 -17.99
CA ILE A 66 -8.31 -2.53 -18.86
C ILE A 66 -8.42 -1.25 -18.03
N ASP A 67 -9.30 -1.23 -17.04
CA ASP A 67 -9.50 -0.09 -16.13
C ASP A 67 -8.21 0.25 -15.36
N VAL A 68 -7.53 -0.78 -14.80
CA VAL A 68 -6.23 -0.60 -14.14
C VAL A 68 -5.19 -0.05 -15.11
N TYR A 69 -5.06 -0.62 -16.30
CA TYR A 69 -4.06 -0.16 -17.28
C TYR A 69 -4.33 1.26 -17.76
N GLN A 70 -5.58 1.60 -17.96
CA GLN A 70 -5.98 2.95 -18.35
C GLN A 70 -5.65 3.96 -17.25
N SER A 71 -5.97 3.65 -15.99
CA SER A 71 -5.66 4.52 -14.85
C SER A 71 -4.15 4.75 -14.68
N LEU A 72 -3.35 3.68 -14.78
CA LEU A 72 -1.89 3.77 -14.69
C LEU A 72 -1.30 4.56 -15.86
N ALA A 73 -1.81 4.37 -17.07
CA ALA A 73 -1.35 5.08 -18.26
C ALA A 73 -1.66 6.59 -18.18
N MET A 74 -2.86 6.96 -17.72
CA MET A 74 -3.23 8.36 -17.50
C MET A 74 -2.30 9.03 -16.51
N ILE A 75 -2.14 8.45 -15.31
CA ILE A 75 -1.28 9.00 -14.26
C ILE A 75 0.16 9.14 -14.75
N SER A 76 0.66 8.14 -15.47
CA SER A 76 2.03 8.16 -16.00
C SER A 76 2.23 9.27 -17.05
N SER A 77 1.25 9.44 -17.93
CA SER A 77 1.29 10.49 -18.97
C SER A 77 1.18 11.89 -18.38
N GLU A 78 0.24 12.10 -17.46
CA GLU A 78 0.00 13.41 -16.83
C GLU A 78 1.16 13.86 -15.95
N ASN A 79 1.91 12.94 -15.34
CA ASN A 79 2.99 13.26 -14.41
C ASN A 79 4.40 12.96 -14.98
N SER A 80 4.51 12.69 -16.27
CA SER A 80 5.78 12.38 -16.93
C SER A 80 6.58 11.27 -16.22
N TYR A 81 5.89 10.17 -15.86
CA TYR A 81 6.55 9.00 -15.31
C TYR A 81 7.15 8.14 -16.41
N VAL A 82 8.26 7.47 -16.13
CA VAL A 82 8.98 6.65 -17.11
C VAL A 82 8.88 5.16 -16.76
N ARG A 83 9.01 4.33 -17.80
CA ARG A 83 9.06 2.88 -17.61
C ARG A 83 10.41 2.47 -17.05
N PRO A 84 10.48 1.83 -15.85
CA PRO A 84 11.73 1.37 -15.30
C PRO A 84 12.29 0.17 -16.10
N ILE A 85 13.61 0.08 -16.16
CA ILE A 85 14.34 -1.10 -16.63
C ILE A 85 14.73 -1.92 -15.41
N PHE A 86 14.54 -3.23 -15.47
CA PHE A 86 14.97 -4.14 -14.41
C PHE A 86 16.27 -4.83 -14.77
N ASN A 87 17.19 -4.92 -13.79
CA ASN A 87 18.48 -5.56 -13.95
C ASN A 87 18.70 -6.68 -12.92
N GLN A 88 19.70 -7.51 -13.19
CA GLN A 88 20.18 -8.57 -12.29
C GLN A 88 21.51 -8.19 -11.62
N SER A 89 22.08 -7.04 -11.96
CA SER A 89 23.36 -6.57 -11.45
C SER A 89 23.31 -5.98 -10.05
N LYS A 90 22.13 -5.93 -9.42
CA LYS A 90 21.91 -5.30 -8.12
C LYS A 90 22.31 -3.82 -8.10
N THR A 91 22.22 -3.14 -9.24
CA THR A 91 22.45 -1.71 -9.35
C THR A 91 21.11 -0.99 -9.27
N PHE A 92 21.00 -0.04 -8.36
CA PHE A 92 19.85 0.86 -8.27
C PHE A 92 20.29 2.23 -8.78
N ASN A 93 19.88 2.56 -10.00
CA ASN A 93 20.20 3.84 -10.64
C ASN A 93 18.92 4.54 -11.06
N VAL A 94 18.71 5.73 -10.52
CA VAL A 94 17.56 6.60 -10.82
C VAL A 94 18.08 8.01 -11.03
N VAL A 95 17.70 8.61 -12.15
CA VAL A 95 18.04 9.99 -12.50
C VAL A 95 16.80 10.86 -12.33
N ASP A 96 16.96 12.05 -11.76
CA ASP A 96 15.89 13.00 -11.47
C ASP A 96 14.70 12.37 -10.73
N GLY A 97 14.97 11.52 -9.75
CA GLY A 97 13.94 10.88 -8.95
C GLY A 97 13.10 11.91 -8.19
N ARG A 98 11.77 11.67 -8.14
CA ARG A 98 10.79 12.55 -7.49
C ARG A 98 9.91 11.75 -6.54
N HIS A 99 9.35 12.40 -5.54
CA HIS A 99 8.39 11.79 -4.64
C HIS A 99 6.97 12.05 -5.15
N GLY A 100 6.36 11.09 -5.83
CA GLY A 100 5.10 11.25 -6.56
C GLY A 100 3.89 11.75 -5.74
N VAL A 101 3.92 11.65 -4.41
CA VAL A 101 2.88 12.20 -3.54
C VAL A 101 3.21 13.63 -3.14
N ILE A 102 4.46 13.90 -2.72
CA ILE A 102 4.86 15.21 -2.20
C ILE A 102 4.86 16.24 -3.33
N GLU A 103 5.35 15.91 -4.53
CA GLU A 103 5.36 16.83 -5.67
C GLU A 103 3.97 17.33 -6.07
N ARG A 104 2.90 16.54 -5.79
CA ARG A 104 1.52 16.95 -6.07
C ARG A 104 0.90 17.87 -5.01
N VAL A 105 1.44 17.86 -3.80
CA VAL A 105 0.94 18.69 -2.68
C VAL A 105 1.70 20.01 -2.60
N MET A 106 2.94 20.03 -3.08
CA MET A 106 3.76 21.25 -3.16
C MET A 106 3.31 22.14 -4.31
N ALA A 107 3.71 23.42 -4.27
CA ALA A 107 3.53 24.32 -5.40
C ALA A 107 4.28 23.78 -6.64
N GLU A 108 3.70 23.98 -7.81
CA GLU A 108 4.27 23.49 -9.07
C GLU A 108 5.72 23.99 -9.24
N GLY A 109 6.63 23.06 -9.57
CA GLY A 109 8.05 23.33 -9.75
C GLY A 109 8.86 23.55 -8.47
N SER A 110 8.28 23.38 -7.28
CA SER A 110 9.01 23.57 -6.02
C SER A 110 9.68 22.29 -5.49
N TYR A 111 9.39 21.12 -6.07
CA TYR A 111 10.05 19.86 -5.69
C TYR A 111 11.41 19.74 -6.39
N VAL A 112 12.47 19.52 -5.61
CA VAL A 112 13.80 19.28 -6.12
C VAL A 112 13.99 17.78 -6.34
N SER A 113 14.24 17.38 -7.60
CA SER A 113 14.54 15.99 -7.95
C SER A 113 15.93 15.59 -7.43
N ASN A 114 16.13 14.29 -7.22
CA ASN A 114 17.38 13.76 -6.69
C ASN A 114 17.80 12.49 -7.44
N ASP A 115 19.09 12.39 -7.75
CA ASP A 115 19.68 11.18 -8.30
C ASP A 115 19.96 10.16 -7.19
N VAL A 116 19.92 8.90 -7.58
CA VAL A 116 20.29 7.76 -6.71
C VAL A 116 21.15 6.81 -7.48
N MET A 117 22.34 6.51 -6.98
CA MET A 117 23.21 5.48 -7.54
C MET A 117 23.78 4.62 -6.45
N ILE A 118 23.35 3.35 -6.43
CA ILE A 118 23.82 2.31 -5.51
C ILE A 118 24.26 1.12 -6.34
N ASP A 119 25.43 0.59 -6.09
CA ASP A 119 25.97 -0.58 -6.79
C ASP A 119 26.45 -1.66 -5.82
N ASN A 120 26.92 -2.78 -6.36
CA ASN A 120 27.41 -3.90 -5.55
C ASN A 120 28.69 -3.59 -4.74
N ASN A 121 29.46 -2.57 -5.13
CA ASN A 121 30.66 -2.20 -4.39
C ASN A 121 30.28 -1.45 -3.10
N TYR A 122 29.21 -0.66 -3.18
CA TYR A 122 28.72 0.16 -2.08
C TYR A 122 27.21 -0.03 -1.91
N PRO A 123 26.79 -1.23 -1.44
CA PRO A 123 25.36 -1.51 -1.27
C PRO A 123 24.71 -0.74 -0.11
N VAL A 124 25.50 -0.19 0.82
CA VAL A 124 25.00 0.56 1.97
C VAL A 124 25.30 2.04 1.82
N LEU A 125 24.28 2.87 1.75
CA LEU A 125 24.39 4.32 1.83
C LEU A 125 24.13 4.80 3.26
N LEU A 126 25.13 5.40 3.89
CA LEU A 126 25.01 6.07 5.16
C LEU A 126 24.71 7.56 4.92
N ILE A 127 23.50 7.98 5.25
CA ILE A 127 22.97 9.31 4.91
C ILE A 127 23.03 10.20 6.13
N THR A 128 23.84 11.26 6.05
CA THR A 128 23.94 12.31 7.07
C THR A 128 23.38 13.64 6.57
N GLY A 129 23.23 14.59 7.44
CA GLY A 129 22.76 15.95 7.11
C GLY A 129 21.80 16.51 8.16
N PRO A 130 21.44 17.79 8.04
CA PRO A 130 20.61 18.47 9.02
C PRO A 130 19.18 17.89 9.06
N ASN A 131 18.52 18.12 10.20
CA ASN A 131 17.07 17.91 10.28
C ASN A 131 16.42 18.87 9.29
N MET A 132 15.35 18.43 8.63
CA MET A 132 14.68 19.14 7.53
C MET A 132 15.49 19.22 6.22
N GLY A 133 16.67 18.58 6.11
CA GLY A 133 17.43 18.46 4.86
C GLY A 133 16.87 17.46 3.85
N GLY A 134 15.63 16.95 4.07
CA GLY A 134 14.97 16.06 3.11
C GLY A 134 15.39 14.59 3.16
N LYS A 135 16.24 14.16 4.13
CA LYS A 135 16.71 12.75 4.24
C LYS A 135 15.58 11.72 4.18
N SER A 136 14.58 11.86 5.04
CA SER A 136 13.43 10.95 5.09
C SER A 136 12.59 10.98 3.81
N THR A 137 12.44 12.15 3.19
CA THR A 137 11.74 12.31 1.90
C THR A 137 12.49 11.60 0.77
N TYR A 138 13.80 11.76 0.72
CA TYR A 138 14.68 11.09 -0.23
C TYR A 138 14.59 9.56 -0.11
N MET A 139 14.65 9.02 1.10
CA MET A 139 14.54 7.58 1.33
C MET A 139 13.15 7.04 0.99
N ARG A 140 12.07 7.79 1.32
CA ARG A 140 10.69 7.42 0.94
C ARG A 140 10.51 7.43 -0.57
N GLN A 141 11.09 8.39 -1.28
CA GLN A 141 11.11 8.44 -2.74
C GLN A 141 11.68 7.16 -3.34
N ILE A 142 12.83 6.70 -2.84
CA ILE A 142 13.50 5.48 -3.31
C ILE A 142 12.63 4.23 -3.05
N ALA A 143 12.06 4.11 -1.84
CA ALA A 143 11.15 3.03 -1.50
C ALA A 143 9.94 2.98 -2.44
N LEU A 144 9.32 4.14 -2.72
CA LEU A 144 8.16 4.24 -3.61
C LEU A 144 8.52 3.89 -5.05
N ILE A 145 9.66 4.38 -5.57
CA ILE A 145 10.12 4.05 -6.93
C ILE A 145 10.35 2.55 -7.07
N ALA A 146 11.01 1.90 -6.09
CA ALA A 146 11.22 0.46 -6.08
C ALA A 146 9.89 -0.31 -6.06
N LEU A 147 8.97 0.06 -5.16
CA LEU A 147 7.67 -0.57 -5.03
C LEU A 147 6.81 -0.40 -6.29
N MET A 148 6.70 0.85 -6.79
CA MET A 148 5.92 1.16 -7.99
C MET A 148 6.44 0.40 -9.21
N GLY A 149 7.77 0.38 -9.41
CA GLY A 149 8.37 -0.39 -10.50
C GLY A 149 8.00 -1.87 -10.43
N GLN A 150 8.13 -2.50 -9.27
CA GLN A 150 7.88 -3.94 -9.11
C GLN A 150 6.42 -4.36 -9.27
N ILE A 151 5.46 -3.50 -8.96
CA ILE A 151 4.04 -3.78 -9.21
C ILE A 151 3.61 -3.49 -10.66
N GLY A 152 4.57 -3.05 -11.52
CA GLY A 152 4.33 -2.80 -12.94
C GLY A 152 3.90 -1.37 -13.28
N CYS A 153 4.05 -0.42 -12.37
CA CYS A 153 3.83 0.99 -12.62
C CYS A 153 5.04 1.65 -13.30
N PHE A 154 4.80 2.74 -14.02
CA PHE A 154 5.84 3.70 -14.34
C PHE A 154 6.21 4.51 -13.09
N VAL A 155 7.41 5.07 -13.07
CA VAL A 155 8.01 5.67 -11.88
C VAL A 155 8.35 7.16 -12.09
N PRO A 156 8.25 7.97 -11.03
CA PRO A 156 8.48 9.43 -11.08
C PRO A 156 9.97 9.77 -11.16
N CYS A 157 10.56 9.68 -12.35
CA CYS A 157 11.95 10.02 -12.62
C CYS A 157 12.16 10.24 -14.13
N SER A 158 13.37 10.65 -14.54
CA SER A 158 13.77 10.75 -15.94
C SER A 158 14.27 9.39 -16.46
N GLU A 159 15.04 8.66 -15.65
CA GLU A 159 15.52 7.32 -15.97
C GLU A 159 15.53 6.44 -14.71
N ALA A 160 15.19 5.15 -14.88
CA ALA A 160 15.27 4.17 -13.82
C ALA A 160 15.79 2.82 -14.33
N ASN A 161 16.87 2.36 -13.72
CA ASN A 161 17.42 1.02 -13.88
C ASN A 161 17.61 0.42 -12.49
N ILE A 162 16.70 -0.48 -12.09
CA ILE A 162 16.55 -0.94 -10.72
C ILE A 162 16.58 -2.47 -10.63
N PRO A 163 17.07 -3.06 -9.54
CA PRO A 163 17.01 -4.49 -9.34
C PRO A 163 15.60 -4.93 -8.92
N ILE A 164 15.35 -6.24 -8.98
CA ILE A 164 14.15 -6.84 -8.41
C ILE A 164 14.44 -7.19 -6.95
N PHE A 165 13.63 -6.65 -6.06
CA PHE A 165 13.70 -6.95 -4.63
C PHE A 165 12.73 -8.06 -4.26
N ASP A 166 13.15 -8.98 -3.41
CA ASP A 166 12.30 -10.00 -2.82
C ASP A 166 11.47 -9.45 -1.64
N GLN A 167 12.06 -8.51 -0.89
CA GLN A 167 11.43 -7.84 0.24
C GLN A 167 11.89 -6.39 0.35
N ILE A 168 11.02 -5.53 0.86
CA ILE A 168 11.32 -4.13 1.16
C ILE A 168 11.00 -3.89 2.63
N PHE A 169 12.02 -3.59 3.43
CA PHE A 169 11.89 -3.27 4.84
C PHE A 169 12.08 -1.77 5.04
N THR A 170 11.11 -1.14 5.68
CA THR A 170 11.19 0.30 5.93
C THR A 170 10.91 0.61 7.39
N ARG A 171 11.76 1.42 7.99
CA ARG A 171 11.50 2.10 9.25
C ARG A 171 11.79 3.58 9.04
N ILE A 172 10.75 4.36 8.72
CA ILE A 172 10.82 5.77 8.38
C ILE A 172 9.83 6.56 9.22
N GLY A 173 10.35 7.40 10.12
CA GLY A 173 9.57 8.23 11.04
C GLY A 173 9.10 7.46 12.27
N ALA A 174 8.89 8.17 13.36
CA ALA A 174 8.27 7.63 14.57
C ALA A 174 6.75 7.66 14.40
N SER A 175 6.10 6.51 14.38
CA SER A 175 4.69 6.44 14.71
C SER A 175 4.59 6.20 16.21
N ASP A 176 4.16 7.21 16.95
CA ASP A 176 3.77 7.04 18.35
C ASP A 176 2.51 6.17 18.37
N ASP A 177 2.67 4.89 18.58
CA ASP A 177 1.54 4.01 18.84
C ASP A 177 1.11 4.15 20.30
N LEU A 178 0.40 5.26 20.57
CA LEU A 178 -0.16 5.58 21.89
C LEU A 178 -1.19 4.55 22.37
N ILE A 179 -1.66 3.67 21.46
CA ILE A 179 -2.73 2.71 21.76
C ILE A 179 -2.16 1.42 22.34
N SER A 180 -0.98 0.97 21.89
CA SER A 180 -0.39 -0.30 22.32
C SER A 180 0.39 -0.19 23.64
N GLY A 181 0.67 1.01 24.13
CA GLY A 181 1.45 1.25 25.36
C GLY A 181 2.90 0.78 25.28
N GLN A 182 3.38 0.42 24.07
CA GLN A 182 4.77 0.05 23.84
C GLN A 182 5.65 1.31 23.68
N SER A 183 6.85 1.28 24.21
CA SER A 183 7.84 2.32 23.97
C SER A 183 8.16 2.40 22.48
N THR A 184 8.22 3.61 21.90
CA THR A 184 8.64 3.86 20.51
C THR A 184 9.95 3.18 20.18
N PHE A 185 10.89 3.14 21.12
CA PHE A 185 12.17 2.42 21.00
C PHE A 185 11.96 0.89 20.86
N MET A 186 11.02 0.30 21.60
CA MET A 186 10.75 -1.15 21.49
C MET A 186 10.17 -1.50 20.13
N VAL A 187 9.24 -0.72 19.61
CA VAL A 187 8.66 -0.90 18.27
C VAL A 187 9.78 -0.78 17.21
N GLU A 188 10.63 0.24 17.32
CA GLU A 188 11.78 0.45 16.45
C GLU A 188 12.71 -0.78 16.43
N MET A 189 13.04 -1.32 17.60
CA MET A 189 13.91 -2.51 17.71
C MET A 189 13.24 -3.77 17.14
N LEU A 190 11.94 -3.94 17.30
CA LEU A 190 11.19 -5.07 16.71
C LEU A 190 11.17 -5.00 15.19
N GLU A 191 10.95 -3.82 14.61
CA GLU A 191 10.96 -3.62 13.14
C GLU A 191 12.36 -3.83 12.57
N ALA A 192 13.40 -3.28 13.23
CA ALA A 192 14.78 -3.49 12.85
C ALA A 192 15.18 -4.97 12.94
N ASN A 193 14.82 -5.66 14.04
CA ASN A 193 15.07 -7.09 14.19
C ASN A 193 14.37 -7.91 13.09
N ASN A 194 13.16 -7.55 12.71
CA ASN A 194 12.44 -8.21 11.61
C ASN A 194 13.22 -8.08 10.29
N ALA A 195 13.70 -6.88 9.96
CA ALA A 195 14.52 -6.66 8.78
C ALA A 195 15.83 -7.46 8.83
N LEU A 196 16.58 -7.37 9.92
CA LEU A 196 17.88 -8.08 10.08
C LEU A 196 17.75 -9.60 10.03
N ARG A 197 16.59 -10.14 10.45
CA ARG A 197 16.33 -11.57 10.48
C ARG A 197 15.87 -12.16 9.15
N TYR A 198 15.11 -11.40 8.38
CA TYR A 198 14.44 -11.93 7.18
C TYR A 198 14.95 -11.34 5.86
N ALA A 199 15.73 -10.26 5.90
CA ALA A 199 16.33 -9.72 4.69
C ALA A 199 17.33 -10.70 4.08
N THR A 200 17.33 -10.74 2.76
CA THR A 200 18.30 -11.48 1.94
C THR A 200 19.21 -10.49 1.22
N GLU A 201 20.17 -10.98 0.49
CA GLU A 201 21.03 -10.15 -0.37
C GLU A 201 20.25 -9.42 -1.51
N ASN A 202 19.01 -9.82 -1.78
CA ASN A 202 18.14 -9.21 -2.78
C ASN A 202 17.05 -8.31 -2.16
N SER A 203 17.15 -8.00 -0.87
CA SER A 203 16.19 -7.11 -0.19
C SER A 203 16.62 -5.65 -0.26
N LEU A 204 15.67 -4.75 0.00
CA LEU A 204 15.90 -3.34 0.24
C LEU A 204 15.60 -3.00 1.70
N ILE A 205 16.57 -2.42 2.40
CA ILE A 205 16.40 -1.94 3.76
C ILE A 205 16.48 -0.42 3.79
N ILE A 206 15.53 0.22 4.47
CA ILE A 206 15.49 1.68 4.66
C ILE A 206 15.27 1.97 6.13
N PHE A 207 16.30 2.46 6.80
CA PHE A 207 16.29 2.83 8.21
C PHE A 207 16.53 4.32 8.40
N ASP A 208 15.58 4.98 9.04
CA ASP A 208 15.62 6.42 9.29
C ASP A 208 15.82 6.70 10.78
N GLU A 209 17.04 7.16 11.11
CA GLU A 209 17.42 7.64 12.43
C GLU A 209 17.24 6.62 13.58
N ILE A 210 17.62 5.37 13.33
CA ILE A 210 17.57 4.30 14.34
C ILE A 210 18.43 4.64 15.56
N GLY A 211 17.91 4.34 16.76
CA GLY A 211 18.61 4.52 18.03
C GLY A 211 18.30 5.83 18.76
N ARG A 212 17.37 6.64 18.26
CA ARG A 212 16.99 7.92 18.91
C ARG A 212 16.27 7.76 20.25
N GLY A 213 15.63 6.63 20.48
CA GLY A 213 14.77 6.38 21.65
C GLY A 213 15.55 5.96 22.92
N THR A 214 16.89 5.98 22.91
CA THR A 214 17.73 5.56 24.03
C THR A 214 18.87 6.54 24.29
N ALA A 215 19.78 6.23 25.25
CA ALA A 215 20.95 7.04 25.49
C ALA A 215 21.83 7.13 24.25
N THR A 216 22.45 8.27 24.00
CA THR A 216 23.18 8.58 22.76
C THR A 216 24.23 7.53 22.41
N PHE A 217 25.05 7.12 23.37
CA PHE A 217 26.10 6.14 23.13
C PHE A 217 25.54 4.73 22.86
N ASP A 218 24.47 4.33 23.54
CA ASP A 218 23.80 3.04 23.32
C ASP A 218 23.15 3.02 21.94
N GLY A 219 22.42 4.09 21.57
CA GLY A 219 21.82 4.22 20.25
C GLY A 219 22.85 4.18 19.11
N MET A 220 23.98 4.88 19.28
CA MET A 220 25.09 4.86 18.33
C MET A 220 25.69 3.46 18.19
N ALA A 221 25.93 2.75 19.31
CA ALA A 221 26.48 1.39 19.28
C ALA A 221 25.54 0.41 18.58
N ILE A 222 24.23 0.51 18.81
CA ILE A 222 23.21 -0.30 18.15
C ILE A 222 23.20 0.01 16.64
N ALA A 223 23.17 1.27 16.25
CA ALA A 223 23.18 1.68 14.85
C ALA A 223 24.44 1.17 14.13
N GLN A 224 25.61 1.31 14.75
CA GLN A 224 26.87 0.79 14.22
C GLN A 224 26.83 -0.73 14.01
N ALA A 225 26.40 -1.48 15.02
CA ALA A 225 26.30 -2.93 14.93
C ALA A 225 25.35 -3.39 13.81
N MET A 226 24.21 -2.70 13.63
CA MET A 226 23.25 -2.98 12.54
C MET A 226 23.88 -2.70 11.17
N ILE A 227 24.53 -1.56 10.97
CA ILE A 227 25.17 -1.19 9.71
C ILE A 227 26.25 -2.22 9.36
N GLU A 228 27.15 -2.54 10.30
CA GLU A 228 28.22 -3.53 10.10
C GLU A 228 27.64 -4.92 9.78
N TYR A 229 26.59 -5.35 10.48
CA TYR A 229 25.94 -6.64 10.22
C TYR A 229 25.29 -6.69 8.82
N ILE A 230 24.60 -5.63 8.42
CA ILE A 230 24.01 -5.54 7.07
C ILE A 230 25.11 -5.59 6.01
N ALA A 231 26.17 -4.79 6.17
CA ALA A 231 27.25 -4.69 5.21
C ALA A 231 28.07 -5.98 5.07
N THR A 232 28.29 -6.71 6.15
CA THR A 232 29.15 -7.90 6.16
C THR A 232 28.39 -9.21 5.92
N SER A 233 27.17 -9.33 6.47
CA SER A 233 26.43 -10.58 6.53
C SER A 233 25.29 -10.63 5.53
N ILE A 234 24.42 -9.60 5.45
CA ILE A 234 23.26 -9.59 4.56
C ILE A 234 23.65 -9.12 3.16
N LYS A 235 24.41 -8.04 3.06
CA LYS A 235 24.92 -7.45 1.80
C LYS A 235 23.83 -7.00 0.83
N CYS A 236 22.70 -6.53 1.35
CA CYS A 236 21.62 -6.00 0.55
C CYS A 236 21.72 -4.48 0.35
N ILE A 237 20.99 -3.95 -0.61
CA ILE A 237 20.85 -2.51 -0.81
C ILE A 237 20.21 -1.91 0.43
N THR A 238 20.90 -0.95 1.05
CA THR A 238 20.46 -0.33 2.30
C THR A 238 20.69 1.17 2.28
N LEU A 239 19.65 1.91 2.69
CA LEU A 239 19.75 3.33 3.03
C LEU A 239 19.58 3.47 4.53
N PHE A 240 20.58 4.05 5.16
CA PHE A 240 20.62 4.23 6.61
C PHE A 240 20.87 5.71 6.93
N SER A 241 19.83 6.44 7.38
CA SER A 241 20.05 7.80 7.85
C SER A 241 20.46 7.80 9.33
N THR A 242 21.31 8.72 9.70
CA THR A 242 21.77 8.86 11.08
C THR A 242 22.12 10.30 11.46
N HIS A 243 21.96 10.61 12.75
CA HIS A 243 22.50 11.82 13.38
C HIS A 243 23.87 11.62 13.99
N TYR A 244 24.32 10.35 14.09
CA TYR A 244 25.63 10.01 14.65
C TYR A 244 26.70 10.22 13.59
N HIS A 245 27.24 11.45 13.51
CA HIS A 245 28.28 11.79 12.54
C HIS A 245 29.53 10.96 12.72
N GLU A 246 29.76 10.45 13.92
CA GLU A 246 30.87 9.55 14.24
C GLU A 246 30.83 8.29 13.39
N LEU A 247 29.64 7.81 12.98
CA LEU A 247 29.53 6.59 12.17
C LEU A 247 30.05 6.74 10.73
N THR A 248 30.35 7.94 10.28
CA THR A 248 30.92 8.17 8.92
C THR A 248 32.30 7.51 8.75
N PHE A 249 33.02 7.22 9.83
CA PHE A 249 34.29 6.46 9.78
C PHE A 249 34.12 5.04 9.22
N LEU A 250 32.90 4.50 9.19
CA LEU A 250 32.62 3.15 8.68
C LEU A 250 32.95 3.01 7.18
N GLU A 251 32.93 4.10 6.42
CA GLU A 251 33.36 4.10 5.01
C GLU A 251 34.85 3.71 4.88
N GLU A 252 35.70 4.14 5.82
CA GLU A 252 37.13 3.85 5.81
C GLU A 252 37.46 2.37 6.07
N LYS A 253 36.48 1.58 6.57
CA LYS A 253 36.65 0.15 6.85
C LYS A 253 36.54 -0.76 5.62
N ASP A 254 36.27 -0.22 4.44
CA ASP A 254 36.10 -0.98 3.18
C ASP A 254 35.03 -2.10 3.28
N LEU A 255 33.94 -1.80 3.97
CA LEU A 255 32.81 -2.73 4.16
C LEU A 255 31.72 -2.57 3.09
N GLY A 256 31.98 -1.81 2.02
CA GLY A 256 30.93 -1.50 1.03
C GLY A 256 29.91 -0.47 1.53
N ILE A 257 30.35 0.43 2.41
CA ILE A 257 29.55 1.53 2.94
C ILE A 257 30.03 2.83 2.28
N LYS A 258 29.08 3.66 1.83
CA LYS A 258 29.36 4.97 1.24
C LYS A 258 28.62 6.06 2.00
N ASN A 259 29.33 7.11 2.37
CA ASN A 259 28.72 8.28 2.99
C ASN A 259 28.03 9.19 1.95
N VAL A 260 26.83 9.62 2.25
CA VAL A 260 26.08 10.58 1.46
C VAL A 260 25.59 11.69 2.38
N HIS A 261 25.72 12.93 1.94
CA HIS A 261 25.30 14.09 2.72
C HIS A 261 24.10 14.79 2.07
N ALA A 262 23.01 14.94 2.82
CA ALA A 262 21.88 15.73 2.41
C ALA A 262 22.15 17.21 2.76
N SER A 263 22.15 18.07 1.76
CA SER A 263 22.25 19.52 1.90
C SER A 263 20.91 20.16 1.58
N ALA A 264 20.45 21.11 2.40
CA ALA A 264 19.35 21.98 2.04
C ALA A 264 19.89 23.08 1.10
N SER A 265 19.31 23.21 -0.07
CA SER A 265 19.59 24.31 -1.04
C SER A 265 18.61 25.45 -0.84
#